data_875a5bfca9019aeaf04e2a4886311983
#
_entry.id   875a5bfca9019aeaf04e2a4886311983
#
_cell.length_a   1.000
_cell.length_b   1.000
_cell.length_c   1.000
_cell.angle_alpha   90.00
_cell.angle_beta   90.00
_cell.angle_gamma   90.00
#
_symmetry.space_group_name_H-M   'P 1'
#
loop_
_entity.id
_entity.type
_entity.pdbx_description
1 polymer ?
#
loop_
_entity_poly.entity_id
_entity_poly.type
_entity_poly.pdbx_seq_one_letter_code
_entity_poly.pdbx_strand_id
1 'polypeptide(L)'
;MNTELLTAPESLRRLVLDLRQMETFIEAPLVIRKADGVWYEDVNGRRILDGISGIFTVNAGHNNRRIIEAVRAQLDTMAFAPPLHATSPPAIELVRRLSEVTPEDLNTVKLLSGGSEATEAAMKLARQYHRQTGNPGKFKVISRFHGYHGATMGALSATGTRRRKTMFEPTLHGFLHVHPPTCYRCPYEKTFPDCEIFCARTVEDLIELEGAETIAAVILEPVGNTGGIIMPPPGYLAELRDICTRHEILLIYDEIITGFGRTGSMFAAQTFDATPDILCMGKGMSSGYVPLAGIAFRDSIAAAFLGREEDEVEFSHGHTYGGNPLAAAAGLANLTEIEERGLCARSREMGEYLRCRLEDLREFGIVGDIRGCGLLAGVEFVADPETRASFDPSSRFGVEVGRNALEKGLLTRFDPNWIALAPPLVITREETDLMLDILSDSIRETVKKIRA
;
A
#
# COMPACT_ATOMS: atom_id res chain seq x y z
N MET A 1 19.51 -22.89 -14.96
CA MET A 1 18.82 -23.74 -13.97
C MET A 1 17.84 -24.64 -14.71
N ASN A 2 17.77 -25.92 -14.34
CA ASN A 2 16.84 -26.87 -14.96
C ASN A 2 15.38 -26.52 -14.53
N THR A 3 14.51 -26.21 -15.50
CA THR A 3 13.12 -25.83 -15.27
C THR A 3 12.33 -26.93 -14.57
N GLU A 4 12.57 -28.20 -14.91
CA GLU A 4 11.90 -29.35 -14.27
C GLU A 4 12.16 -29.42 -12.75
N LEU A 5 13.40 -29.12 -12.32
CA LEU A 5 13.74 -29.05 -10.90
C LEU A 5 13.07 -27.86 -10.19
N LEU A 6 12.89 -26.73 -10.88
CA LEU A 6 12.27 -25.53 -10.30
C LEU A 6 10.76 -25.68 -10.10
N THR A 7 10.11 -26.51 -10.90
CA THR A 7 8.64 -26.74 -10.84
C THR A 7 8.28 -28.09 -10.21
N ALA A 8 9.28 -28.90 -9.82
CA ALA A 8 9.05 -30.18 -9.19
C ALA A 8 8.28 -30.04 -7.86
N PRO A 9 7.20 -30.80 -7.64
CA PRO A 9 6.40 -30.71 -6.42
C PRO A 9 7.21 -30.84 -5.14
N GLU A 10 8.20 -31.71 -5.10
CA GLU A 10 9.09 -31.93 -3.96
C GLU A 10 9.99 -30.73 -3.64
N SER A 11 10.39 -29.95 -4.66
CA SER A 11 11.13 -28.68 -4.49
C SER A 11 10.20 -27.59 -3.95
N LEU A 12 9.00 -27.47 -4.50
CA LEU A 12 8.02 -26.46 -4.12
C LEU A 12 7.44 -26.69 -2.71
N ARG A 13 7.33 -27.93 -2.24
CA ARG A 13 6.88 -28.25 -0.87
C ARG A 13 7.80 -27.76 0.24
N ARG A 14 9.05 -27.42 -0.09
CA ARG A 14 10.01 -26.82 0.86
C ARG A 14 9.89 -25.31 0.97
N LEU A 15 9.08 -24.68 0.12
CA LEU A 15 8.83 -23.25 0.09
C LEU A 15 7.47 -22.94 0.76
N VAL A 16 7.41 -21.84 1.49
CA VAL A 16 6.14 -21.27 2.00
C VAL A 16 5.98 -19.88 1.40
N LEU A 17 4.97 -19.71 0.55
CA LEU A 17 4.65 -18.42 -0.04
C LEU A 17 3.68 -17.63 0.83
N ASP A 18 3.83 -16.31 0.81
CA ASP A 18 3.01 -15.39 1.59
C ASP A 18 1.53 -15.52 1.20
N LEU A 19 0.70 -15.84 2.22
CA LEU A 19 -0.76 -15.84 2.11
C LEU A 19 -1.32 -16.75 0.99
N ARG A 20 -0.58 -17.81 0.63
CA ARG A 20 -0.92 -18.74 -0.45
C ARG A 20 -1.24 -20.13 0.10
N GLN A 21 -2.25 -20.79 -0.48
CA GLN A 21 -2.50 -22.20 -0.27
C GLN A 21 -1.48 -23.00 -1.11
N MET A 22 -0.56 -23.69 -0.44
CA MET A 22 0.60 -24.28 -1.12
C MET A 22 0.24 -25.44 -2.05
N GLU A 23 -0.71 -26.32 -1.70
CA GLU A 23 -1.13 -27.39 -2.60
C GLU A 23 -1.69 -26.85 -3.92
N THR A 24 -2.57 -25.83 -3.85
CA THR A 24 -3.08 -25.16 -5.06
C THR A 24 -1.98 -24.49 -5.88
N PHE A 25 -0.93 -23.97 -5.22
CA PHE A 25 0.22 -23.40 -5.92
C PHE A 25 1.08 -24.47 -6.60
N ILE A 26 1.28 -25.61 -5.93
CA ILE A 26 2.07 -26.74 -6.45
C ILE A 26 1.39 -27.39 -7.66
N GLU A 27 0.06 -27.46 -7.69
CA GLU A 27 -0.72 -27.95 -8.82
C GLU A 27 -0.55 -27.11 -10.10
N ALA A 28 -0.44 -25.79 -9.95
CA ALA A 28 -0.28 -24.84 -11.05
C ALA A 28 0.72 -23.71 -10.68
N PRO A 29 2.02 -24.01 -10.59
CA PRO A 29 3.00 -23.08 -10.11
C PRO A 29 3.29 -21.98 -11.14
N LEU A 30 3.22 -20.73 -10.71
CA LEU A 30 3.72 -19.58 -11.46
C LEU A 30 5.13 -19.25 -10.97
N VAL A 31 6.15 -19.63 -11.72
CA VAL A 31 7.55 -19.36 -11.42
C VAL A 31 8.10 -18.34 -12.40
N ILE A 32 8.34 -17.12 -11.96
CA ILE A 32 8.84 -16.02 -12.77
C ILE A 32 10.34 -16.16 -12.96
N ARG A 33 10.79 -16.07 -14.20
CA ARG A 33 12.20 -16.18 -14.58
C ARG A 33 12.84 -14.84 -14.93
N LYS A 34 12.08 -13.97 -15.59
CA LYS A 34 12.52 -12.64 -16.02
C LYS A 34 11.40 -11.63 -15.89
N ALA A 35 11.78 -10.35 -15.85
CA ALA A 35 10.84 -9.24 -15.95
C ALA A 35 11.48 -8.06 -16.68
N ASP A 36 10.67 -7.32 -17.45
CA ASP A 36 11.11 -6.10 -18.16
C ASP A 36 9.91 -5.17 -18.40
N GLY A 37 10.08 -3.88 -18.12
CA GLY A 37 9.01 -2.89 -18.25
C GLY A 37 7.78 -3.25 -17.39
N VAL A 38 6.69 -3.66 -18.01
CA VAL A 38 5.45 -4.12 -17.36
C VAL A 38 5.21 -5.62 -17.52
N TRP A 39 6.23 -6.37 -17.95
CA TRP A 39 6.09 -7.77 -18.33
C TRP A 39 6.90 -8.70 -17.46
N TYR A 40 6.29 -9.81 -17.07
CA TYR A 40 6.96 -11.01 -16.58
C TYR A 40 7.11 -12.05 -17.70
N GLU A 41 8.13 -12.90 -17.59
CA GLU A 41 8.29 -14.14 -18.31
C GLU A 41 8.45 -15.28 -17.30
N ASP A 42 7.59 -16.28 -17.37
CA ASP A 42 7.71 -17.46 -16.51
C ASP A 42 8.79 -18.45 -17.02
N VAL A 43 9.04 -19.50 -16.26
CA VAL A 43 10.04 -20.52 -16.61
C VAL A 43 9.70 -21.32 -17.89
N ASN A 44 8.45 -21.26 -18.35
CA ASN A 44 7.97 -21.89 -19.57
C ASN A 44 8.00 -20.93 -20.78
N GLY A 45 8.46 -19.69 -20.59
CA GLY A 45 8.53 -18.66 -21.63
C GLY A 45 7.21 -17.92 -21.86
N ARG A 46 6.19 -18.13 -21.03
CA ARG A 46 4.92 -17.42 -21.13
C ARG A 46 5.10 -15.97 -20.66
N ARG A 47 4.65 -15.01 -21.47
CA ARG A 47 4.62 -13.59 -21.09
C ARG A 47 3.34 -13.27 -20.32
N ILE A 48 3.49 -12.50 -19.24
CA ILE A 48 2.40 -12.10 -18.35
C ILE A 48 2.50 -10.60 -18.11
N LEU A 49 1.45 -9.87 -18.42
CA LEU A 49 1.33 -8.45 -18.15
C LEU A 49 1.12 -8.24 -16.65
N ASP A 50 1.95 -7.40 -16.04
CA ASP A 50 1.88 -7.09 -14.62
C ASP A 50 0.86 -5.96 -14.37
N GLY A 51 -0.39 -6.31 -14.22
CA GLY A 51 -1.48 -5.37 -13.91
C GLY A 51 -1.51 -4.87 -12.47
N ILE A 52 -0.50 -5.25 -11.63
CA ILE A 52 -0.50 -4.95 -10.21
C ILE A 52 0.87 -4.51 -9.66
N SER A 53 1.86 -4.22 -10.53
CA SER A 53 3.23 -3.86 -10.12
C SER A 53 3.83 -4.87 -9.14
N GLY A 54 3.72 -6.17 -9.44
CA GLY A 54 4.08 -7.24 -8.52
C GLY A 54 3.10 -7.32 -7.35
N ILE A 55 3.25 -6.44 -6.39
CA ILE A 55 2.33 -6.24 -5.25
C ILE A 55 2.28 -4.75 -4.88
N PHE A 56 1.85 -3.89 -5.82
CA PHE A 56 1.84 -2.43 -5.70
C PHE A 56 3.23 -1.82 -5.47
N THR A 57 4.28 -2.43 -6.00
CA THR A 57 5.67 -2.15 -5.62
C THR A 57 6.49 -1.57 -6.76
N VAL A 58 6.40 -2.14 -7.96
CA VAL A 58 7.29 -1.86 -9.10
C VAL A 58 6.80 -0.64 -9.88
N ASN A 59 6.90 0.56 -9.28
CA ASN A 59 6.40 1.80 -9.89
C ASN A 59 7.19 2.22 -11.13
N ALA A 60 8.53 2.11 -11.10
CA ALA A 60 9.41 2.50 -12.21
C ALA A 60 9.56 1.43 -13.31
N GLY A 61 8.81 0.33 -13.20
CA GLY A 61 8.92 -0.82 -14.10
C GLY A 61 10.04 -1.78 -13.74
N HIS A 62 9.93 -2.99 -14.30
CA HIS A 62 10.93 -4.03 -14.12
C HIS A 62 12.19 -3.75 -14.96
N ASN A 63 13.34 -4.23 -14.49
CA ASN A 63 14.63 -4.14 -15.18
C ASN A 63 15.07 -2.70 -15.53
N ASN A 64 14.72 -1.72 -14.69
CA ASN A 64 15.13 -0.33 -14.88
C ASN A 64 16.65 -0.19 -14.74
N ARG A 65 17.30 0.30 -15.80
CA ARG A 65 18.76 0.35 -15.89
C ARG A 65 19.39 1.29 -14.89
N ARG A 66 18.82 2.47 -14.67
CA ARG A 66 19.31 3.45 -13.70
C ARG A 66 19.41 2.83 -12.29
N ILE A 67 18.35 2.17 -11.85
CA ILE A 67 18.31 1.58 -10.51
C ILE A 67 19.32 0.44 -10.40
N ILE A 68 19.39 -0.44 -11.41
CA ILE A 68 20.34 -1.56 -11.44
C ILE A 68 21.78 -1.07 -11.37
N GLU A 69 22.13 -0.06 -12.15
CA GLU A 69 23.50 0.49 -12.21
C GLU A 69 23.88 1.18 -10.89
N ALA A 70 22.93 1.92 -10.27
CA ALA A 70 23.16 2.53 -8.96
C ALA A 70 23.45 1.49 -7.86
N VAL A 71 22.68 0.39 -7.84
CA VAL A 71 22.92 -0.71 -6.89
C VAL A 71 24.25 -1.39 -7.15
N ARG A 72 24.63 -1.65 -8.40
CA ARG A 72 25.93 -2.23 -8.77
C ARG A 72 27.10 -1.36 -8.32
N ALA A 73 27.04 -0.06 -8.61
CA ALA A 73 28.08 0.88 -8.20
C ALA A 73 28.22 0.95 -6.66
N GLN A 74 27.08 0.89 -5.97
CA GLN A 74 27.12 0.89 -4.49
C GLN A 74 27.67 -0.40 -3.91
N LEU A 75 27.45 -1.55 -4.55
CA LEU A 75 28.04 -2.85 -4.14
C LEU A 75 29.56 -2.82 -4.24
N ASP A 76 30.11 -2.19 -5.28
CA ASP A 76 31.55 -2.04 -5.47
C ASP A 76 32.19 -1.11 -4.41
N THR A 77 31.38 -0.26 -3.77
CA THR A 77 31.84 0.69 -2.75
C THR A 77 31.67 0.15 -1.33
N MET A 78 30.43 -0.18 -0.95
CA MET A 78 30.13 -0.63 0.41
C MET A 78 28.70 -1.22 0.47
N ALA A 79 28.58 -2.45 0.95
CA ALA A 79 27.31 -3.15 1.09
C ALA A 79 26.57 -2.81 2.40
N PHE A 80 27.27 -2.46 3.47
CA PHE A 80 26.68 -2.28 4.79
C PHE A 80 27.41 -1.20 5.60
N ALA A 81 26.63 -0.35 6.29
CA ALA A 81 27.10 0.58 7.31
C ALA A 81 26.38 0.28 8.65
N PRO A 82 27.07 0.30 9.80
CA PRO A 82 26.47 -0.08 11.09
C PRO A 82 25.53 1.00 11.64
N PRO A 83 24.20 0.80 11.66
CA PRO A 83 23.22 1.88 11.92
C PRO A 83 23.22 2.38 13.38
N LEU A 84 23.84 1.65 14.32
CA LEU A 84 23.97 2.08 15.73
C LEU A 84 25.16 3.00 15.95
N HIS A 85 26.11 3.06 15.03
CA HIS A 85 27.39 3.77 15.23
C HIS A 85 27.71 4.75 14.11
N ALA A 86 27.10 4.57 12.95
CA ALA A 86 27.44 5.33 11.74
C ALA A 86 26.27 5.39 10.78
N THR A 87 26.42 6.17 9.72
CA THR A 87 25.53 6.19 8.57
C THR A 87 26.38 6.19 7.29
N SER A 88 25.74 6.30 6.13
CA SER A 88 26.41 6.29 4.84
C SER A 88 26.01 7.49 3.98
N PRO A 89 26.89 7.95 3.04
CA PRO A 89 26.54 9.03 2.13
C PRO A 89 25.22 8.82 1.38
N PRO A 90 24.94 7.64 0.77
CA PRO A 90 23.66 7.43 0.08
C PRO A 90 22.45 7.49 1.03
N ALA A 91 22.56 7.08 2.29
CA ALA A 91 21.47 7.20 3.26
C ALA A 91 21.18 8.66 3.61
N ILE A 92 22.22 9.47 3.83
CA ILE A 92 22.07 10.91 4.10
C ILE A 92 21.42 11.59 2.90
N GLU A 93 21.92 11.33 1.70
CA GLU A 93 21.40 11.94 0.48
C GLU A 93 19.96 11.52 0.19
N LEU A 94 19.61 10.25 0.42
CA LEU A 94 18.22 9.79 0.28
C LEU A 94 17.29 10.53 1.25
N VAL A 95 17.68 10.67 2.51
CA VAL A 95 16.88 11.41 3.51
C VAL A 95 16.70 12.87 3.09
N ARG A 96 17.78 13.54 2.64
CA ARG A 96 17.71 14.90 2.11
C ARG A 96 16.74 15.03 0.93
N ARG A 97 16.81 14.11 -0.03
CA ARG A 97 15.93 14.10 -1.20
C ARG A 97 14.48 13.77 -0.84
N LEU A 98 14.26 12.90 0.12
CA LEU A 98 12.90 12.60 0.60
C LEU A 98 12.27 13.82 1.28
N SER A 99 13.03 14.57 2.09
CA SER A 99 12.51 15.80 2.72
C SER A 99 12.14 16.91 1.74
N GLU A 100 12.65 16.87 0.51
CA GLU A 100 12.29 17.82 -0.55
C GLU A 100 10.97 17.47 -1.26
N VAL A 101 10.52 16.21 -1.17
CA VAL A 101 9.32 15.72 -1.87
C VAL A 101 8.17 15.35 -0.94
N THR A 102 8.43 15.19 0.35
CA THR A 102 7.38 15.02 1.37
C THR A 102 6.61 16.33 1.58
N PRO A 103 5.29 16.25 1.91
CA PRO A 103 4.49 17.46 2.08
C PRO A 103 4.85 18.21 3.36
N GLU A 104 4.71 19.55 3.30
CA GLU A 104 4.88 20.48 4.41
C GLU A 104 6.22 20.30 5.17
N ASP A 105 6.15 20.17 6.50
CA ASP A 105 7.28 20.05 7.44
C ASP A 105 7.59 18.58 7.84
N LEU A 106 7.22 17.59 7.01
CA LEU A 106 7.60 16.18 7.18
C LEU A 106 9.08 15.96 6.77
N ASN A 107 10.00 16.72 7.40
CA ASN A 107 11.40 16.79 6.97
C ASN A 107 12.31 15.75 7.61
N THR A 108 11.91 15.18 8.75
CA THR A 108 12.73 14.18 9.44
C THR A 108 12.35 12.78 8.99
N VAL A 109 13.34 12.01 8.52
CA VAL A 109 13.12 10.68 7.96
C VAL A 109 13.92 9.62 8.70
N LYS A 110 13.25 8.53 9.08
CA LYS A 110 13.90 7.30 9.55
C LYS A 110 13.78 6.22 8.50
N LEU A 111 14.91 5.72 7.99
CA LEU A 111 14.96 4.63 7.03
C LEU A 111 14.81 3.26 7.72
N LEU A 112 14.09 2.35 7.05
CA LEU A 112 13.71 1.01 7.50
C LEU A 112 13.76 0.04 6.30
N SER A 113 13.45 -1.25 6.51
CA SER A 113 13.58 -2.26 5.47
C SER A 113 12.24 -2.73 4.90
N GLY A 114 11.14 -2.61 5.64
CA GLY A 114 9.85 -3.14 5.24
C GLY A 114 8.66 -2.32 5.76
N GLY A 115 7.51 -2.44 5.07
CA GLY A 115 6.31 -1.68 5.40
C GLY A 115 5.76 -1.96 6.80
N SER A 116 5.77 -3.22 7.24
CA SER A 116 5.37 -3.57 8.62
C SER A 116 6.27 -2.92 9.67
N GLU A 117 7.57 -2.81 9.39
CA GLU A 117 8.52 -2.11 10.25
C GLU A 117 8.23 -0.60 10.27
N ALA A 118 7.84 -0.01 9.12
CA ALA A 118 7.51 1.39 9.04
C ALA A 118 6.26 1.74 9.87
N THR A 119 5.21 0.95 9.79
CA THR A 119 3.99 1.15 10.59
C THR A 119 4.23 0.90 12.09
N GLU A 120 5.02 -0.12 12.45
CA GLU A 120 5.48 -0.33 13.85
C GLU A 120 6.27 0.89 14.37
N ALA A 121 7.22 1.38 13.56
CA ALA A 121 8.02 2.54 13.92
C ALA A 121 7.16 3.78 14.12
N ALA A 122 6.20 4.05 13.22
CA ALA A 122 5.28 5.19 13.32
C ALA A 122 4.43 5.15 14.59
N MET A 123 3.81 3.99 14.90
CA MET A 123 3.01 3.83 16.11
C MET A 123 3.85 3.91 17.39
N LYS A 124 5.07 3.37 17.39
CA LYS A 124 6.01 3.49 18.51
C LYS A 124 6.51 4.93 18.69
N LEU A 125 6.80 5.63 17.58
CA LEU A 125 7.18 7.03 17.61
C LEU A 125 6.08 7.87 18.25
N ALA A 126 4.82 7.67 17.85
CA ALA A 126 3.67 8.36 18.42
C ALA A 126 3.54 8.13 19.95
N ARG A 127 3.66 6.89 20.40
CA ARG A 127 3.61 6.56 21.85
C ARG A 127 4.77 7.19 22.62
N GLN A 128 5.99 7.12 22.10
CA GLN A 128 7.18 7.67 22.76
C GLN A 128 7.12 9.19 22.76
N TYR A 129 6.70 9.83 21.67
CA TYR A 129 6.47 11.27 21.59
C TYR A 129 5.53 11.75 22.72
N HIS A 130 4.35 11.15 22.85
CA HIS A 130 3.40 11.52 23.89
C HIS A 130 3.98 11.33 25.30
N ARG A 131 4.72 10.25 25.53
CA ARG A 131 5.36 10.00 26.82
C ARG A 131 6.40 11.07 27.16
N GLN A 132 7.26 11.45 26.19
CA GLN A 132 8.30 12.46 26.37
C GLN A 132 7.73 13.89 26.50
N THR A 133 6.57 14.16 25.91
CA THR A 133 5.89 15.46 25.97
C THR A 133 4.85 15.57 27.11
N GLY A 134 4.90 14.67 28.10
CA GLY A 134 4.10 14.78 29.31
C GLY A 134 2.71 14.09 29.26
N ASN A 135 2.43 13.32 28.22
CA ASN A 135 1.16 12.61 28.02
C ASN A 135 1.33 11.08 28.04
N PRO A 136 1.89 10.46 29.10
CA PRO A 136 2.22 9.02 29.12
C PRO A 136 1.00 8.10 29.05
N GLY A 137 -0.20 8.61 29.27
CA GLY A 137 -1.46 7.90 29.13
C GLY A 137 -1.89 7.66 27.69
N LYS A 138 -1.37 8.39 26.71
CA LYS A 138 -1.67 8.24 25.30
C LYS A 138 -0.93 7.04 24.68
N PHE A 139 -1.61 5.90 24.51
CA PHE A 139 -1.00 4.68 23.95
C PHE A 139 -1.90 3.93 22.96
N LYS A 140 -3.22 4.18 22.96
CA LYS A 140 -4.14 3.52 22.04
C LYS A 140 -3.97 4.03 20.62
N VAL A 141 -4.25 3.17 19.65
CA VAL A 141 -4.20 3.49 18.22
C VAL A 141 -5.54 3.14 17.59
N ILE A 142 -6.16 4.10 16.92
CA ILE A 142 -7.37 3.91 16.13
C ILE A 142 -6.96 3.62 14.69
N SER A 143 -7.56 2.60 14.08
CA SER A 143 -7.40 2.24 12.67
C SER A 143 -8.75 1.89 12.03
N ARG A 144 -8.77 1.44 10.77
CA ARG A 144 -10.02 1.15 10.07
C ARG A 144 -10.20 -0.33 9.81
N PHE A 145 -11.44 -0.85 9.94
CA PHE A 145 -11.81 -2.12 9.34
C PHE A 145 -11.48 -2.13 7.85
N HIS A 146 -11.19 -3.30 7.30
CA HIS A 146 -10.68 -3.50 5.93
C HIS A 146 -9.31 -2.88 5.64
N GLY A 147 -8.70 -2.14 6.57
CA GLY A 147 -7.32 -1.64 6.44
C GLY A 147 -6.27 -2.74 6.57
N TYR A 148 -5.09 -2.49 6.02
CA TYR A 148 -3.93 -3.37 6.16
C TYR A 148 -2.67 -2.56 6.44
N HIS A 149 -2.04 -2.82 7.58
CA HIS A 149 -0.86 -2.08 8.04
C HIS A 149 0.39 -2.93 8.22
N GLY A 150 0.29 -4.23 7.97
CA GLY A 150 1.44 -5.14 8.03
C GLY A 150 1.16 -6.48 8.70
N ALA A 151 2.20 -7.28 8.87
CA ALA A 151 2.13 -8.66 9.35
C ALA A 151 2.89 -8.91 10.67
N THR A 152 3.65 -7.94 11.20
CA THR A 152 4.21 -8.00 12.57
C THR A 152 3.11 -7.79 13.60
N MET A 153 3.29 -8.21 14.84
CA MET A 153 2.18 -8.26 15.80
C MET A 153 1.51 -6.90 16.05
N GLY A 154 2.25 -5.78 16.12
CA GLY A 154 1.68 -4.45 16.26
C GLY A 154 0.99 -3.97 14.98
N ALA A 155 1.64 -4.10 13.84
CA ALA A 155 1.05 -3.76 12.54
C ALA A 155 -0.18 -4.61 12.21
N LEU A 156 -0.16 -5.90 12.58
CA LEU A 156 -1.30 -6.82 12.48
C LEU A 156 -2.44 -6.40 13.41
N SER A 157 -2.13 -5.90 14.61
CA SER A 157 -3.13 -5.41 15.56
C SER A 157 -3.84 -4.17 15.03
N ALA A 158 -3.14 -3.27 14.32
CA ALA A 158 -3.73 -2.14 13.61
C ALA A 158 -4.49 -2.57 12.34
N THR A 159 -4.13 -3.70 11.71
CA THR A 159 -4.82 -4.22 10.52
C THR A 159 -6.27 -4.58 10.84
N GLY A 160 -7.24 -4.01 10.08
CA GLY A 160 -8.68 -4.22 10.28
C GLY A 160 -9.29 -5.36 9.48
N THR A 161 -8.50 -6.06 8.65
CA THR A 161 -8.97 -7.17 7.82
C THR A 161 -9.02 -8.46 8.63
N ARG A 162 -10.22 -8.91 9.01
CA ARG A 162 -10.46 -10.10 9.84
C ARG A 162 -9.67 -11.33 9.36
N ARG A 163 -9.74 -11.65 8.07
CA ARG A 163 -9.06 -12.81 7.46
C ARG A 163 -7.55 -12.86 7.74
N ARG A 164 -6.91 -11.72 8.01
CA ARG A 164 -5.48 -11.63 8.30
C ARG A 164 -5.15 -11.88 9.76
N LYS A 165 -6.10 -11.63 10.68
CA LYS A 165 -5.90 -11.66 12.14
C LYS A 165 -6.33 -12.95 12.81
N THR A 166 -7.41 -13.57 12.37
CA THR A 166 -8.11 -14.66 13.09
C THR A 166 -7.19 -15.80 13.57
N MET A 167 -6.13 -16.11 12.81
CA MET A 167 -5.19 -17.18 13.17
C MET A 167 -4.18 -16.77 14.25
N PHE A 168 -4.11 -15.47 14.58
CA PHE A 168 -3.11 -14.89 15.49
C PHE A 168 -3.75 -14.18 16.69
N GLU A 169 -5.07 -14.29 16.84
CA GLU A 169 -5.78 -13.72 17.99
C GLU A 169 -5.51 -14.53 19.27
N PRO A 170 -5.38 -13.86 20.44
CA PRO A 170 -5.57 -12.43 20.66
C PRO A 170 -4.40 -11.57 20.15
N THR A 171 -4.73 -10.44 19.50
CA THR A 171 -3.76 -9.44 19.09
C THR A 171 -3.36 -8.53 20.25
N LEU A 172 -2.49 -7.55 20.03
CA LEU A 172 -2.03 -6.65 21.08
C LEU A 172 -3.17 -5.74 21.57
N HIS A 173 -3.16 -5.43 22.87
CA HIS A 173 -4.10 -4.51 23.50
C HIS A 173 -3.88 -3.05 23.05
N GLY A 174 -4.95 -2.25 23.04
CA GLY A 174 -4.91 -0.81 22.74
C GLY A 174 -5.07 -0.47 21.27
N PHE A 175 -5.59 -1.39 20.44
CA PHE A 175 -5.95 -1.15 19.05
C PHE A 175 -7.46 -1.15 18.86
N LEU A 176 -7.98 -0.04 18.33
CA LEU A 176 -9.40 0.20 18.11
C LEU A 176 -9.68 0.32 16.61
N HIS A 177 -10.89 -0.04 16.19
CA HIS A 177 -11.22 -0.02 14.76
C HIS A 177 -12.56 0.67 14.51
N VAL A 178 -12.58 1.53 13.49
CA VAL A 178 -13.78 2.18 12.96
C VAL A 178 -14.07 1.71 11.54
N HIS A 179 -15.28 1.96 11.04
CA HIS A 179 -15.60 1.66 9.65
C HIS A 179 -14.88 2.61 8.68
N PRO A 180 -14.39 2.10 7.52
CA PRO A 180 -13.83 2.94 6.48
C PRO A 180 -14.91 3.72 5.71
N PRO A 181 -14.54 4.76 4.94
CA PRO A 181 -15.48 5.57 4.15
C PRO A 181 -15.94 4.86 2.86
N THR A 182 -16.67 3.76 3.00
CA THR A 182 -17.20 2.96 1.89
C THR A 182 -18.54 3.51 1.40
N CYS A 183 -18.54 4.60 0.60
CA CYS A 183 -19.76 5.27 0.16
C CYS A 183 -20.69 4.35 -0.66
N TYR A 184 -20.15 3.51 -1.53
CA TYR A 184 -20.95 2.55 -2.32
C TYR A 184 -21.70 1.53 -1.44
N ARG A 185 -21.09 1.08 -0.32
CA ARG A 185 -21.66 0.18 0.69
C ARG A 185 -21.54 0.81 2.08
N CYS A 186 -22.15 1.99 2.25
CA CYS A 186 -22.06 2.72 3.50
C CYS A 186 -22.60 1.89 4.68
N PRO A 187 -21.78 1.59 5.70
CA PRO A 187 -22.21 0.79 6.85
C PRO A 187 -23.23 1.51 7.74
N TYR A 188 -23.42 2.82 7.52
CA TYR A 188 -24.36 3.67 8.24
C TYR A 188 -25.63 3.96 7.43
N GLU A 189 -25.81 3.31 6.26
CA GLU A 189 -26.96 3.49 5.36
C GLU A 189 -27.19 4.96 4.96
N LYS A 190 -26.11 5.73 4.84
CA LYS A 190 -26.12 7.13 4.49
C LYS A 190 -25.60 7.37 3.06
N THR A 191 -25.96 8.49 2.47
CA THR A 191 -25.53 8.88 1.12
C THR A 191 -24.71 10.16 1.18
N PHE A 192 -23.56 10.17 0.52
CA PHE A 192 -22.75 11.37 0.33
C PHE A 192 -23.34 12.21 -0.82
N PRO A 193 -23.38 13.57 -0.70
CA PRO A 193 -22.82 14.41 0.38
C PRO A 193 -23.74 14.63 1.60
N ASP A 194 -25.00 14.23 1.57
CA ASP A 194 -26.00 14.53 2.60
C ASP A 194 -25.64 13.96 4.00
N CYS A 195 -24.79 12.94 4.04
CA CYS A 195 -24.28 12.39 5.30
C CYS A 195 -23.27 13.28 6.02
N GLU A 196 -22.82 14.40 5.38
CA GLU A 196 -21.82 15.32 5.92
C GLU A 196 -20.59 14.60 6.49
N ILE A 197 -20.10 13.61 5.75
CA ILE A 197 -18.93 12.79 6.11
C ILE A 197 -19.09 12.09 7.48
N PHE A 198 -20.26 11.57 7.79
CA PHE A 198 -20.59 10.94 9.06
C PHE A 198 -19.55 9.89 9.52
N CYS A 199 -18.92 9.18 8.59
CA CYS A 199 -17.87 8.19 8.88
C CYS A 199 -16.59 8.81 9.50
N ALA A 200 -16.31 10.10 9.32
CA ALA A 200 -15.23 10.78 10.03
C ALA A 200 -15.67 11.13 11.47
N ARG A 201 -16.92 11.59 11.65
CA ARG A 201 -17.45 11.88 13.00
C ARG A 201 -17.44 10.65 13.90
N THR A 202 -17.65 9.44 13.38
CA THR A 202 -17.57 8.22 14.19
C THR A 202 -16.17 7.96 14.77
N VAL A 203 -15.13 8.54 14.17
CA VAL A 203 -13.78 8.54 14.77
C VAL A 203 -13.73 9.44 15.98
N GLU A 204 -14.34 10.64 15.89
CA GLU A 204 -14.43 11.57 17.00
C GLU A 204 -15.28 11.01 18.16
N ASP A 205 -16.44 10.42 17.86
CA ASP A 205 -17.27 9.73 18.86
C ASP A 205 -16.46 8.64 19.60
N LEU A 206 -15.65 7.87 18.88
CA LEU A 206 -14.80 6.85 19.51
C LEU A 206 -13.70 7.47 20.40
N ILE A 207 -13.10 8.58 19.97
CA ILE A 207 -12.09 9.31 20.77
C ILE A 207 -12.72 9.80 22.09
N GLU A 208 -13.92 10.37 22.03
CA GLU A 208 -14.63 10.86 23.22
C GLU A 208 -14.99 9.71 24.18
N LEU A 209 -15.50 8.59 23.64
CA LEU A 209 -15.87 7.42 24.43
C LEU A 209 -14.68 6.72 25.11
N GLU A 210 -13.53 6.67 24.46
CA GLU A 210 -12.31 6.03 24.97
C GLU A 210 -11.45 6.97 25.83
N GLY A 211 -11.72 8.28 25.80
CA GLY A 211 -10.96 9.34 26.41
C GLY A 211 -9.75 9.78 25.57
N ALA A 212 -9.77 11.00 25.05
CA ALA A 212 -8.73 11.55 24.18
C ALA A 212 -7.32 11.49 24.81
N GLU A 213 -7.21 11.56 26.13
CA GLU A 213 -5.97 11.42 26.90
C GLU A 213 -5.38 10.01 26.87
N THR A 214 -6.09 9.02 26.29
CA THR A 214 -5.59 7.66 26.13
C THR A 214 -5.21 7.32 24.68
N ILE A 215 -5.59 8.15 23.69
CA ILE A 215 -5.37 7.91 22.28
C ILE A 215 -4.07 8.57 21.81
N ALA A 216 -3.13 7.76 21.33
CA ALA A 216 -1.85 8.25 20.79
C ALA A 216 -1.95 8.67 19.33
N ALA A 217 -2.63 7.87 18.52
CA ALA A 217 -2.68 8.11 17.08
C ALA A 217 -3.93 7.52 16.42
N VAL A 218 -4.27 8.09 15.26
CA VAL A 218 -5.11 7.48 14.23
C VAL A 218 -4.21 7.08 13.07
N ILE A 219 -4.25 5.82 12.64
CA ILE A 219 -3.50 5.32 11.48
C ILE A 219 -4.46 4.88 10.37
N LEU A 220 -4.19 5.29 9.13
CA LEU A 220 -5.00 4.91 7.98
C LEU A 220 -4.21 4.94 6.65
N GLU A 221 -4.64 4.13 5.70
CA GLU A 221 -4.27 4.27 4.29
C GLU A 221 -5.11 5.42 3.69
N PRO A 222 -4.55 6.47 3.04
CA PRO A 222 -5.36 7.51 2.38
C PRO A 222 -6.35 6.93 1.37
N VAL A 223 -5.94 5.91 0.61
CA VAL A 223 -6.80 5.05 -0.20
C VAL A 223 -6.68 3.63 0.33
N GLY A 224 -7.77 3.08 0.85
CA GLY A 224 -7.76 1.74 1.45
C GLY A 224 -7.63 0.65 0.40
N ASN A 225 -6.57 -0.13 0.45
CA ASN A 225 -6.26 -1.11 -0.59
C ASN A 225 -6.99 -2.46 -0.40
N THR A 226 -6.85 -3.07 0.78
CA THR A 226 -7.33 -4.44 1.05
C THR A 226 -8.86 -4.58 1.02
N GLY A 227 -9.58 -3.48 1.14
CA GLY A 227 -11.03 -3.40 0.98
C GLY A 227 -11.51 -3.21 -0.46
N GLY A 228 -10.62 -3.30 -1.46
CA GLY A 228 -10.95 -3.15 -2.88
C GLY A 228 -10.85 -1.71 -3.38
N ILE A 229 -9.79 -1.02 -3.03
CA ILE A 229 -9.50 0.38 -3.40
C ILE A 229 -10.58 1.33 -2.87
N ILE A 230 -10.68 1.41 -1.55
CA ILE A 230 -11.64 2.28 -0.88
C ILE A 230 -11.18 3.74 -1.01
N MET A 231 -11.87 4.51 -1.83
CA MET A 231 -11.63 5.94 -2.01
C MET A 231 -12.32 6.75 -0.91
N PRO A 232 -11.62 7.68 -0.26
CA PRO A 232 -12.27 8.62 0.66
C PRO A 232 -13.16 9.59 -0.14
N PRO A 233 -14.35 9.95 0.36
CA PRO A 233 -15.12 11.06 -0.23
C PRO A 233 -14.36 12.37 -0.02
N PRO A 234 -14.63 13.39 -0.88
CA PRO A 234 -14.05 14.72 -0.71
C PRO A 234 -14.23 15.25 0.72
N GLY A 235 -13.15 15.80 1.30
CA GLY A 235 -13.16 16.37 2.65
C GLY A 235 -12.91 15.37 3.79
N TYR A 236 -12.99 14.04 3.57
CA TYR A 236 -12.84 13.05 4.64
C TYR A 236 -11.48 13.12 5.35
N LEU A 237 -10.40 13.24 4.60
CA LEU A 237 -9.04 13.28 5.17
C LEU A 237 -8.78 14.62 5.90
N ALA A 238 -9.31 15.73 5.38
CA ALA A 238 -9.25 17.03 6.04
C ALA A 238 -10.01 17.01 7.37
N GLU A 239 -11.24 16.46 7.40
CA GLU A 239 -12.01 16.31 8.64
C GLU A 239 -11.27 15.45 9.68
N LEU A 240 -10.65 14.35 9.26
CA LEU A 240 -9.82 13.53 10.17
C LEU A 240 -8.60 14.30 10.70
N ARG A 241 -7.96 15.13 9.84
CA ARG A 241 -6.87 15.99 10.28
C ARG A 241 -7.34 16.97 11.37
N ASP A 242 -8.50 17.60 11.15
CA ASP A 242 -9.07 18.56 12.10
C ASP A 242 -9.47 17.88 13.43
N ILE A 243 -10.10 16.72 13.37
CA ILE A 243 -10.42 15.90 14.57
C ILE A 243 -9.14 15.59 15.35
N CYS A 244 -8.12 15.05 14.70
CA CYS A 244 -6.86 14.70 15.35
C CYS A 244 -6.19 15.95 15.98
N THR A 245 -6.25 17.09 15.31
CA THR A 245 -5.69 18.36 15.83
C THR A 245 -6.42 18.84 17.06
N ARG A 246 -7.77 18.84 17.05
CA ARG A 246 -8.58 19.28 18.21
C ARG A 246 -8.33 18.44 19.47
N HIS A 247 -8.04 17.16 19.31
CA HIS A 247 -7.83 16.22 20.42
C HIS A 247 -6.35 15.94 20.72
N GLU A 248 -5.41 16.68 20.07
CA GLU A 248 -3.96 16.48 20.23
C GLU A 248 -3.53 15.03 20.01
N ILE A 249 -4.11 14.37 18.98
CA ILE A 249 -3.84 13.00 18.56
C ILE A 249 -3.01 13.04 17.27
N LEU A 250 -1.99 12.20 17.14
CA LEU A 250 -1.18 12.17 15.93
C LEU A 250 -1.90 11.42 14.80
N LEU A 251 -1.91 12.02 13.61
CA LEU A 251 -2.43 11.40 12.39
C LEU A 251 -1.29 10.73 11.63
N ILE A 252 -1.43 9.42 11.37
CA ILE A 252 -0.44 8.62 10.64
C ILE A 252 -1.05 8.19 9.31
N TYR A 253 -0.42 8.55 8.19
CA TYR A 253 -0.77 8.00 6.89
C TYR A 253 0.14 6.83 6.53
N ASP A 254 -0.48 5.69 6.25
CA ASP A 254 0.18 4.56 5.65
C ASP A 254 0.15 4.72 4.13
N GLU A 255 1.20 5.34 3.60
CA GLU A 255 1.40 5.57 2.16
C GLU A 255 2.34 4.54 1.52
N ILE A 256 2.46 3.38 2.12
CA ILE A 256 3.28 2.29 1.57
C ILE A 256 2.84 1.90 0.16
N ILE A 257 1.53 2.01 -0.15
CA ILE A 257 0.98 1.75 -1.49
C ILE A 257 0.77 3.05 -2.27
N THR A 258 0.22 4.07 -1.63
CA THR A 258 -0.25 5.29 -2.28
C THR A 258 0.88 6.25 -2.66
N GLY A 259 2.04 6.13 -2.03
CA GLY A 259 3.20 6.97 -2.31
C GLY A 259 3.92 6.68 -3.62
N PHE A 260 4.91 7.51 -3.90
CA PHE A 260 5.84 7.41 -5.03
C PHE A 260 5.14 7.37 -6.39
N GLY A 261 4.20 8.30 -6.60
CA GLY A 261 3.54 8.53 -7.88
C GLY A 261 2.25 7.76 -8.10
N ARG A 262 1.90 6.78 -7.25
CA ARG A 262 0.77 5.86 -7.47
C ARG A 262 -0.58 6.57 -7.66
N THR A 263 -0.85 7.62 -6.86
CA THR A 263 -2.11 8.38 -6.89
C THR A 263 -2.11 9.59 -7.83
N GLY A 264 -1.00 9.81 -8.57
CA GLY A 264 -0.84 10.95 -9.47
C GLY A 264 -0.05 12.13 -8.87
N SER A 265 0.29 12.09 -7.59
CA SER A 265 1.24 12.96 -6.89
C SER A 265 2.33 12.11 -6.25
N MET A 266 3.40 12.70 -5.72
CA MET A 266 4.45 11.92 -5.03
C MET A 266 3.87 11.15 -3.85
N PHE A 267 2.96 11.78 -3.09
CA PHE A 267 2.21 11.18 -1.99
C PHE A 267 0.71 11.50 -2.08
N ALA A 268 -0.14 10.61 -1.55
CA ALA A 268 -1.57 10.82 -1.50
C ALA A 268 -1.95 12.01 -0.60
N ALA A 269 -1.17 12.32 0.42
CA ALA A 269 -1.32 13.53 1.21
C ALA A 269 -1.40 14.79 0.33
N GLN A 270 -0.58 14.85 -0.74
CA GLN A 270 -0.61 15.95 -1.72
C GLN A 270 -1.82 15.83 -2.68
N THR A 271 -2.24 14.60 -3.03
CA THR A 271 -3.40 14.38 -3.90
C THR A 271 -4.70 14.84 -3.24
N PHE A 272 -4.81 14.66 -1.92
CA PHE A 272 -6.02 14.96 -1.14
C PHE A 272 -5.92 16.24 -0.30
N ASP A 273 -4.82 17.00 -0.42
CA ASP A 273 -4.56 18.24 0.30
C ASP A 273 -4.81 18.11 1.83
N ALA A 274 -4.26 17.05 2.41
CA ALA A 274 -4.38 16.77 3.84
C ALA A 274 -3.11 16.08 4.35
N THR A 275 -2.31 16.80 5.15
CA THR A 275 -0.99 16.33 5.60
C THR A 275 -1.07 15.67 6.98
N PRO A 276 -0.50 14.45 7.16
CA PRO A 276 -0.43 13.77 8.44
C PRO A 276 0.69 14.35 9.33
N ASP A 277 0.79 13.84 10.56
CA ASP A 277 1.94 14.11 11.45
C ASP A 277 3.09 13.14 11.17
N ILE A 278 2.75 11.92 10.73
CA ILE A 278 3.71 10.86 10.38
C ILE A 278 3.24 10.18 9.09
N LEU A 279 4.15 9.95 8.16
CA LEU A 279 3.90 9.33 6.87
C LEU A 279 4.77 8.08 6.73
N CYS A 280 4.15 6.90 6.55
CA CYS A 280 4.86 5.65 6.32
C CYS A 280 5.12 5.45 4.82
N MET A 281 6.32 5.07 4.47
CA MET A 281 6.80 4.84 3.11
C MET A 281 7.31 3.42 2.92
N GLY A 282 7.20 2.88 1.70
CA GLY A 282 7.70 1.56 1.35
C GLY A 282 7.45 1.23 -0.11
N LYS A 283 7.49 -0.04 -0.48
CA LYS A 283 7.15 -0.53 -1.84
C LYS A 283 7.71 0.33 -2.99
N GLY A 284 6.90 1.26 -3.51
CA GLY A 284 7.27 2.20 -4.56
C GLY A 284 8.53 3.02 -4.25
N MET A 285 8.95 3.10 -2.99
CA MET A 285 10.16 3.81 -2.56
C MET A 285 11.44 3.30 -3.22
N SER A 286 11.57 1.98 -3.41
CA SER A 286 12.67 1.35 -4.15
C SER A 286 12.23 0.69 -5.46
N SER A 287 10.95 0.79 -5.80
CA SER A 287 10.37 0.06 -6.94
C SER A 287 10.61 -1.45 -6.90
N GLY A 288 10.78 -2.03 -5.70
CA GLY A 288 10.98 -3.46 -5.49
C GLY A 288 12.39 -3.99 -5.75
N TYR A 289 13.35 -3.13 -6.05
CA TYR A 289 14.73 -3.55 -6.37
C TYR A 289 15.51 -4.00 -5.15
N VAL A 290 15.30 -3.32 -4.01
CA VAL A 290 15.91 -3.68 -2.71
C VAL A 290 14.88 -3.41 -1.63
N PRO A 291 14.79 -4.23 -0.56
CA PRO A 291 13.96 -3.94 0.59
C PRO A 291 14.28 -2.56 1.17
N LEU A 292 13.30 -1.65 1.12
CA LEU A 292 13.42 -0.27 1.61
C LEU A 292 12.05 0.23 2.05
N ALA A 293 12.04 0.86 3.22
CA ALA A 293 10.90 1.55 3.79
C ALA A 293 11.38 2.71 4.65
N GLY A 294 10.48 3.50 5.19
CA GLY A 294 10.80 4.58 6.11
C GLY A 294 9.55 5.23 6.67
N ILE A 295 9.76 6.12 7.60
CA ILE A 295 8.76 7.08 8.07
C ILE A 295 9.32 8.48 7.91
N ALA A 296 8.47 9.41 7.48
CA ALA A 296 8.72 10.85 7.54
C ALA A 296 7.79 11.46 8.59
N PHE A 297 8.25 12.42 9.35
CA PHE A 297 7.46 13.03 10.42
C PHE A 297 7.82 14.51 10.62
N ARG A 298 6.89 15.24 11.23
CA ARG A 298 7.00 16.69 11.41
C ARG A 298 8.20 17.10 12.26
N ASP A 299 8.76 18.25 11.97
CA ASP A 299 9.87 18.85 12.72
C ASP A 299 9.52 19.04 14.20
N SER A 300 8.25 19.33 14.52
CA SER A 300 7.75 19.44 15.90
C SER A 300 7.85 18.12 16.68
N ILE A 301 7.64 16.99 16.01
CA ILE A 301 7.83 15.66 16.60
C ILE A 301 9.33 15.37 16.74
N ALA A 302 10.11 15.65 15.70
CA ALA A 302 11.56 15.44 15.71
C ALA A 302 12.25 16.15 16.87
N ALA A 303 11.82 17.37 17.20
CA ALA A 303 12.37 18.16 18.30
C ALA A 303 12.31 17.42 19.65
N ALA A 304 11.33 16.57 19.89
CA ALA A 304 11.21 15.77 21.11
C ALA A 304 12.27 14.65 21.24
N PHE A 305 12.97 14.34 20.15
CA PHE A 305 13.99 13.27 20.08
C PHE A 305 15.42 13.83 19.87
N LEU A 306 15.58 15.15 19.88
CA LEU A 306 16.86 15.83 19.77
C LEU A 306 17.37 16.19 21.16
N GLY A 307 18.41 15.53 21.62
CA GLY A 307 19.03 15.76 22.90
C GLY A 307 20.45 15.22 22.95
N ARG A 308 21.11 15.43 24.10
CA ARG A 308 22.40 14.83 24.42
C ARG A 308 22.19 13.47 25.10
N GLU A 309 23.26 12.72 25.32
CA GLU A 309 23.21 11.42 25.96
C GLU A 309 22.54 11.46 27.35
N GLU A 310 22.78 12.51 28.10
CA GLU A 310 22.18 12.74 29.43
C GLU A 310 20.66 13.04 29.41
N ASP A 311 20.11 13.42 28.26
CA ASP A 311 18.67 13.73 28.12
C ASP A 311 17.81 12.45 27.91
N GLU A 312 18.41 11.34 27.50
CA GLU A 312 17.76 10.04 27.27
C GLU A 312 16.49 10.12 26.39
N VAL A 313 16.53 10.95 25.34
CA VAL A 313 15.39 11.21 24.45
C VAL A 313 15.49 10.53 23.09
N GLU A 314 16.48 9.66 22.86
CA GLU A 314 16.65 8.93 21.61
C GLU A 314 15.41 8.12 21.26
N PHE A 315 15.11 7.97 19.97
CA PHE A 315 14.03 7.06 19.53
C PHE A 315 14.44 5.60 19.75
N SER A 316 13.91 5.00 20.82
CA SER A 316 14.22 3.61 21.25
C SER A 316 13.68 2.55 20.29
N HIS A 317 14.03 2.66 18.99
CA HIS A 317 13.60 1.75 17.94
C HIS A 317 14.61 1.68 16.80
N GLY A 318 15.06 0.49 16.46
CA GLY A 318 16.07 0.29 15.44
C GLY A 318 15.97 -1.06 14.75
N HIS A 319 16.59 -1.16 13.57
CA HIS A 319 16.68 -2.36 12.75
C HIS A 319 18.09 -2.49 12.19
N THR A 320 18.58 -3.71 12.07
CA THR A 320 19.92 -4.01 11.53
C THR A 320 20.14 -3.40 10.13
N TYR A 321 19.13 -3.41 9.29
CA TYR A 321 19.22 -2.94 7.89
C TYR A 321 18.63 -1.53 7.67
N GLY A 322 18.29 -0.79 8.73
CA GLY A 322 17.86 0.60 8.61
C GLY A 322 18.95 1.47 8.00
N GLY A 323 18.65 2.20 6.93
CA GLY A 323 19.63 3.03 6.22
C GLY A 323 20.70 2.23 5.46
N ASN A 324 20.42 0.98 5.07
CA ASN A 324 21.32 0.16 4.27
C ASN A 324 21.77 0.92 3.01
N PRO A 325 23.11 1.00 2.71
CA PRO A 325 23.63 1.77 1.58
C PRO A 325 23.08 1.34 0.21
N LEU A 326 22.88 0.02 -0.01
CA LEU A 326 22.34 -0.51 -1.27
C LEU A 326 20.88 -0.09 -1.46
N ALA A 327 20.10 -0.18 -0.36
CA ALA A 327 18.70 0.22 -0.37
C ALA A 327 18.57 1.74 -0.61
N ALA A 328 19.43 2.53 0.02
CA ALA A 328 19.46 3.98 -0.17
C ALA A 328 19.84 4.37 -1.61
N ALA A 329 20.85 3.72 -2.20
CA ALA A 329 21.22 3.94 -3.59
C ALA A 329 20.09 3.58 -4.58
N ALA A 330 19.37 2.47 -4.32
CA ALA A 330 18.21 2.09 -5.10
C ALA A 330 17.07 3.13 -4.97
N GLY A 331 16.79 3.59 -3.74
CA GLY A 331 15.78 4.61 -3.48
C GLY A 331 16.08 5.95 -4.16
N LEU A 332 17.33 6.42 -4.10
CA LEU A 332 17.79 7.62 -4.79
C LEU A 332 17.60 7.53 -6.31
N ALA A 333 18.06 6.43 -6.91
CA ALA A 333 17.93 6.21 -8.34
C ALA A 333 16.46 6.13 -8.77
N ASN A 334 15.62 5.49 -7.96
CA ASN A 334 14.18 5.39 -8.21
C ASN A 334 13.46 6.75 -8.08
N LEU A 335 13.79 7.55 -7.06
CA LEU A 335 13.24 8.89 -6.91
C LEU A 335 13.59 9.77 -8.11
N THR A 336 14.84 9.75 -8.54
CA THR A 336 15.30 10.44 -9.75
C THR A 336 14.53 9.96 -11.01
N GLU A 337 14.31 8.65 -11.14
CA GLU A 337 13.55 8.10 -12.26
C GLU A 337 12.09 8.57 -12.26
N ILE A 338 11.44 8.64 -11.10
CA ILE A 338 10.07 9.15 -10.96
C ILE A 338 9.99 10.61 -11.38
N GLU A 339 10.92 11.44 -10.93
CA GLU A 339 10.94 12.89 -11.21
C GLU A 339 11.28 13.18 -12.67
N GLU A 340 12.41 12.70 -13.18
CA GLU A 340 12.88 13.00 -14.53
C GLU A 340 11.93 12.48 -15.63
N ARG A 341 11.26 11.36 -15.39
CA ARG A 341 10.27 10.82 -16.33
C ARG A 341 8.85 11.34 -16.08
N GLY A 342 8.65 12.20 -15.09
CA GLY A 342 7.35 12.76 -14.77
C GLY A 342 6.30 11.68 -14.44
N LEU A 343 6.70 10.60 -13.74
CA LEU A 343 5.83 9.44 -13.53
C LEU A 343 4.58 9.76 -12.70
N CYS A 344 4.60 10.79 -11.87
CA CYS A 344 3.40 11.27 -11.17
C CYS A 344 2.35 11.82 -12.15
N ALA A 345 2.75 12.69 -13.06
CA ALA A 345 1.85 13.24 -14.08
C ALA A 345 1.35 12.14 -15.03
N ARG A 346 2.23 11.22 -15.44
CA ARG A 346 1.87 10.05 -16.24
C ARG A 346 0.86 9.15 -15.53
N SER A 347 1.05 8.91 -14.24
CA SER A 347 0.10 8.12 -13.42
C SER A 347 -1.30 8.77 -13.41
N ARG A 348 -1.39 10.09 -13.36
CA ARG A 348 -2.65 10.82 -13.42
C ARG A 348 -3.32 10.64 -14.77
N GLU A 349 -2.60 10.95 -15.85
CA GLU A 349 -3.11 10.83 -17.22
C GLU A 349 -3.56 9.40 -17.56
N MET A 350 -2.67 8.43 -17.35
CA MET A 350 -2.97 7.03 -17.65
C MET A 350 -4.03 6.44 -16.72
N GLY A 351 -4.10 6.93 -15.48
CA GLY A 351 -5.14 6.53 -14.53
C GLY A 351 -6.52 7.04 -14.92
N GLU A 352 -6.64 8.25 -15.45
CA GLU A 352 -7.89 8.78 -16.03
C GLU A 352 -8.31 7.95 -17.24
N TYR A 353 -7.37 7.67 -18.14
CA TYR A 353 -7.60 6.80 -19.29
C TYR A 353 -8.08 5.40 -18.86
N LEU A 354 -7.38 4.77 -17.91
CA LEU A 354 -7.75 3.46 -17.38
C LEU A 354 -9.18 3.45 -16.82
N ARG A 355 -9.53 4.43 -15.97
CA ARG A 355 -10.89 4.50 -15.39
C ARG A 355 -11.96 4.74 -16.43
N CYS A 356 -11.70 5.60 -17.40
CA CYS A 356 -12.62 5.82 -18.52
C CYS A 356 -12.91 4.52 -19.28
N ARG A 357 -11.88 3.75 -19.58
CA ARG A 357 -12.01 2.46 -20.28
C ARG A 357 -12.65 1.35 -19.41
N LEU A 358 -12.46 1.39 -18.09
CA LEU A 358 -13.12 0.46 -17.17
C LEU A 358 -14.65 0.61 -17.18
N GLU A 359 -15.19 1.79 -17.51
CA GLU A 359 -16.63 2.01 -17.63
C GLU A 359 -17.27 1.11 -18.71
N ASP A 360 -16.51 0.71 -19.75
CA ASP A 360 -16.98 -0.22 -20.79
C ASP A 360 -17.39 -1.57 -20.18
N LEU A 361 -16.80 -1.97 -19.04
CA LEU A 361 -17.15 -3.22 -18.36
C LEU A 361 -18.59 -3.26 -17.80
N ARG A 362 -19.26 -2.10 -17.71
CA ARG A 362 -20.68 -2.05 -17.28
C ARG A 362 -21.62 -2.75 -18.23
N GLU A 363 -21.21 -2.95 -19.50
CA GLU A 363 -21.96 -3.75 -20.50
C GLU A 363 -22.29 -5.16 -20.02
N PHE A 364 -21.48 -5.73 -19.12
CA PHE A 364 -21.72 -7.08 -18.58
C PHE A 364 -22.86 -7.14 -17.56
N GLY A 365 -23.39 -6.00 -17.07
CA GLY A 365 -24.48 -5.93 -16.10
C GLY A 365 -24.13 -6.49 -14.72
N ILE A 366 -22.82 -6.51 -14.37
CA ILE A 366 -22.33 -7.07 -13.10
C ILE A 366 -21.33 -6.13 -12.38
N VAL A 367 -21.11 -4.96 -12.93
CA VAL A 367 -20.20 -3.96 -12.33
C VAL A 367 -21.01 -3.01 -11.46
N GLY A 368 -20.75 -3.04 -10.16
CA GLY A 368 -21.39 -2.19 -9.18
C GLY A 368 -20.70 -0.84 -9.04
N ASP A 369 -19.38 -0.85 -8.87
CA ASP A 369 -18.61 0.36 -8.65
C ASP A 369 -17.24 0.29 -9.33
N ILE A 370 -16.79 1.43 -9.88
CA ILE A 370 -15.45 1.64 -10.44
C ILE A 370 -14.87 2.85 -9.72
N ARG A 371 -13.74 2.67 -9.06
CA ARG A 371 -13.14 3.69 -8.21
C ARG A 371 -11.62 3.69 -8.29
N GLY A 372 -10.99 4.80 -7.96
CA GLY A 372 -9.53 4.91 -7.95
C GLY A 372 -9.01 6.32 -8.21
N CYS A 373 -7.69 6.47 -8.12
CA CYS A 373 -6.96 7.69 -8.47
C CYS A 373 -5.55 7.33 -8.99
N GLY A 374 -5.02 8.15 -9.88
CA GLY A 374 -3.79 7.77 -10.57
C GLY A 374 -3.91 6.37 -11.20
N LEU A 375 -2.83 5.62 -11.23
CA LEU A 375 -2.80 4.23 -11.66
C LEU A 375 -3.09 3.24 -10.51
N LEU A 376 -4.18 3.50 -9.80
CA LEU A 376 -4.74 2.63 -8.76
C LEU A 376 -6.26 2.59 -8.96
N ALA A 377 -6.79 1.47 -9.43
CA ALA A 377 -8.20 1.31 -9.74
C ALA A 377 -8.77 0.02 -9.16
N GLY A 378 -10.02 0.06 -8.71
CA GLY A 378 -10.80 -1.08 -8.24
C GLY A 378 -12.12 -1.19 -8.98
N VAL A 379 -12.51 -2.42 -9.30
CA VAL A 379 -13.81 -2.75 -9.88
C VAL A 379 -14.52 -3.69 -8.91
N GLU A 380 -15.69 -3.29 -8.43
CA GLU A 380 -16.54 -4.10 -7.56
C GLU A 380 -17.59 -4.82 -8.38
N PHE A 381 -17.70 -6.12 -8.17
CA PHE A 381 -18.66 -6.97 -8.84
C PHE A 381 -19.90 -7.23 -7.97
N VAL A 382 -21.06 -7.21 -8.60
CA VAL A 382 -22.37 -7.42 -7.99
C VAL A 382 -23.21 -8.34 -8.87
N ALA A 383 -24.13 -9.07 -8.24
CA ALA A 383 -25.10 -9.88 -8.98
C ALA A 383 -26.16 -9.00 -9.65
N ASP A 384 -26.46 -7.85 -9.04
CA ASP A 384 -27.42 -6.86 -9.54
C ASP A 384 -26.93 -5.44 -9.19
N PRO A 385 -26.59 -4.62 -10.19
CA PRO A 385 -26.14 -3.25 -9.99
C PRO A 385 -27.21 -2.30 -9.40
N GLU A 386 -28.52 -2.55 -9.68
CA GLU A 386 -29.60 -1.69 -9.20
C GLU A 386 -29.79 -1.84 -7.68
N THR A 387 -29.85 -3.09 -7.21
CA THR A 387 -30.02 -3.40 -5.78
C THR A 387 -28.69 -3.47 -5.02
N ARG A 388 -27.56 -3.42 -5.73
CA ARG A 388 -26.21 -3.68 -5.20
C ARG A 388 -26.05 -5.05 -4.56
N ALA A 389 -26.89 -6.02 -4.91
CA ALA A 389 -26.84 -7.37 -4.37
C ALA A 389 -25.49 -8.03 -4.70
N SER A 390 -24.81 -8.57 -3.69
CA SER A 390 -23.57 -9.31 -3.88
C SER A 390 -23.85 -10.65 -4.55
N PHE A 391 -22.86 -11.17 -5.27
CA PHE A 391 -22.89 -12.58 -5.68
C PHE A 391 -22.93 -13.50 -4.46
N ASP A 392 -23.49 -14.70 -4.65
CA ASP A 392 -23.35 -15.76 -3.65
C ASP A 392 -21.86 -15.96 -3.33
N PRO A 393 -21.47 -16.01 -2.05
CA PRO A 393 -20.07 -16.17 -1.66
C PRO A 393 -19.39 -17.42 -2.23
N SER A 394 -20.16 -18.48 -2.52
CA SER A 394 -19.65 -19.73 -3.11
C SER A 394 -19.21 -19.55 -4.56
N SER A 395 -19.77 -18.59 -5.30
CA SER A 395 -19.40 -18.29 -6.69
C SER A 395 -17.97 -17.77 -6.81
N ARG A 396 -17.48 -17.06 -5.77
CA ARG A 396 -16.14 -16.44 -5.74
C ARG A 396 -15.84 -15.68 -7.04
N PHE A 397 -16.81 -14.93 -7.56
CA PHE A 397 -16.80 -14.35 -8.91
C PHE A 397 -15.48 -13.64 -9.24
N GLY A 398 -15.02 -12.71 -8.42
CA GLY A 398 -13.78 -11.96 -8.64
C GLY A 398 -12.53 -12.86 -8.64
N VAL A 399 -12.55 -13.96 -7.88
CA VAL A 399 -11.45 -14.94 -7.87
C VAL A 399 -11.40 -15.69 -9.21
N GLU A 400 -12.54 -16.09 -9.76
CA GLU A 400 -12.60 -16.77 -11.06
C GLU A 400 -12.19 -15.83 -12.20
N VAL A 401 -12.63 -14.55 -12.16
CA VAL A 401 -12.15 -13.53 -13.10
C VAL A 401 -10.64 -13.39 -13.04
N GLY A 402 -10.06 -13.28 -11.83
CA GLY A 402 -8.62 -13.16 -11.67
C GLY A 402 -7.81 -14.39 -12.13
N ARG A 403 -8.37 -15.60 -11.98
CA ARG A 403 -7.77 -16.84 -12.49
C ARG A 403 -7.80 -16.88 -14.02
N ASN A 404 -8.95 -16.61 -14.61
CA ASN A 404 -9.09 -16.54 -16.06
C ASN A 404 -8.16 -15.47 -16.68
N ALA A 405 -8.01 -14.32 -16.00
CA ALA A 405 -7.08 -13.26 -16.42
C ALA A 405 -5.63 -13.78 -16.40
N LEU A 406 -5.21 -14.48 -15.33
CA LEU A 406 -3.86 -15.02 -15.24
C LEU A 406 -3.62 -16.10 -16.32
N GLU A 407 -4.58 -16.96 -16.62
CA GLU A 407 -4.49 -17.94 -17.71
C GLU A 407 -4.33 -17.27 -19.07
N LYS A 408 -4.93 -16.11 -19.27
CA LYS A 408 -4.79 -15.27 -20.48
C LYS A 408 -3.57 -14.35 -20.47
N GLY A 409 -2.74 -14.41 -19.43
CA GLY A 409 -1.49 -13.66 -19.34
C GLY A 409 -1.60 -12.27 -18.69
N LEU A 410 -2.55 -12.08 -17.77
CA LEU A 410 -2.67 -10.85 -16.98
C LEU A 410 -2.64 -11.17 -15.47
N LEU A 411 -1.67 -10.62 -14.77
CA LEU A 411 -1.60 -10.67 -13.31
C LEU A 411 -2.38 -9.50 -12.70
N THR A 412 -3.34 -9.80 -11.83
CA THR A 412 -4.16 -8.81 -11.13
C THR A 412 -4.25 -9.12 -9.63
N ARG A 413 -4.74 -8.17 -8.83
CA ARG A 413 -5.17 -8.40 -7.46
C ARG A 413 -6.68 -8.61 -7.43
N PHE A 414 -7.14 -9.67 -6.78
CA PHE A 414 -8.56 -10.02 -6.71
C PHE A 414 -8.96 -10.52 -5.33
N ASP A 415 -10.25 -10.40 -5.06
CA ASP A 415 -10.95 -10.96 -3.90
C ASP A 415 -12.34 -11.45 -4.40
N PRO A 416 -13.17 -12.13 -3.59
CA PRO A 416 -14.42 -12.68 -4.10
C PRO A 416 -15.32 -11.70 -4.88
N ASN A 417 -15.37 -10.44 -4.50
CA ASN A 417 -16.30 -9.47 -5.08
C ASN A 417 -15.63 -8.28 -5.79
N TRP A 418 -14.31 -8.26 -5.91
CA TRP A 418 -13.63 -7.16 -6.57
C TRP A 418 -12.29 -7.57 -7.20
N ILE A 419 -11.84 -6.74 -8.12
CA ILE A 419 -10.51 -6.82 -8.72
C ILE A 419 -9.84 -5.44 -8.62
N ALA A 420 -8.53 -5.41 -8.45
CA ALA A 420 -7.75 -4.19 -8.49
C ALA A 420 -6.67 -4.25 -9.57
N LEU A 421 -6.45 -3.09 -10.19
CA LEU A 421 -5.42 -2.82 -11.17
C LEU A 421 -4.53 -1.69 -10.65
N ALA A 422 -3.23 -1.92 -10.67
CA ALA A 422 -2.19 -0.96 -10.31
C ALA A 422 -0.91 -1.27 -11.09
N PRO A 423 -0.92 -1.18 -12.41
CA PRO A 423 0.24 -1.51 -13.23
C PRO A 423 1.43 -0.58 -12.92
N PRO A 424 2.66 -0.94 -13.32
CA PRO A 424 3.80 -0.03 -13.25
C PRO A 424 3.47 1.32 -13.91
N LEU A 425 3.97 2.43 -13.35
CA LEU A 425 3.64 3.79 -13.82
C LEU A 425 4.16 4.08 -15.25
N VAL A 426 4.99 3.19 -15.74
CA VAL A 426 5.56 3.26 -17.10
C VAL A 426 4.68 2.63 -18.18
N ILE A 427 3.54 2.04 -17.82
CA ILE A 427 2.61 1.38 -18.75
C ILE A 427 2.20 2.29 -19.89
N THR A 428 2.09 1.76 -21.12
CA THR A 428 1.63 2.48 -22.29
C THR A 428 0.11 2.38 -22.47
N ARG A 429 -0.45 3.16 -23.41
CA ARG A 429 -1.87 3.04 -23.79
C ARG A 429 -2.18 1.67 -24.37
N GLU A 430 -1.36 1.20 -25.27
CA GLU A 430 -1.51 -0.10 -25.93
C GLU A 430 -1.47 -1.24 -24.92
N GLU A 431 -0.58 -1.15 -23.94
CA GLU A 431 -0.51 -2.15 -22.86
C GLU A 431 -1.71 -2.05 -21.93
N THR A 432 -2.24 -0.85 -21.68
CA THR A 432 -3.47 -0.64 -20.91
C THR A 432 -4.68 -1.22 -21.64
N ASP A 433 -4.78 -1.00 -22.95
CA ASP A 433 -5.85 -1.57 -23.77
C ASP A 433 -5.79 -3.10 -23.77
N LEU A 434 -4.60 -3.68 -23.98
CA LEU A 434 -4.42 -5.14 -23.89
C LEU A 434 -4.81 -5.69 -22.50
N MET A 435 -4.43 -5.00 -21.42
CA MET A 435 -4.81 -5.36 -20.06
C MET A 435 -6.33 -5.42 -19.89
N LEU A 436 -7.04 -4.45 -20.43
CA LEU A 436 -8.50 -4.35 -20.36
C LEU A 436 -9.21 -5.35 -21.27
N ASP A 437 -8.67 -5.63 -22.46
CA ASP A 437 -9.18 -6.65 -23.35
C ASP A 437 -9.12 -8.04 -22.69
N ILE A 438 -7.99 -8.38 -22.07
CA ILE A 438 -7.83 -9.63 -21.31
C ILE A 438 -8.81 -9.68 -20.13
N LEU A 439 -8.99 -8.58 -19.41
CA LEU A 439 -9.91 -8.50 -18.29
C LEU A 439 -11.36 -8.67 -18.74
N SER A 440 -11.77 -7.97 -19.82
CA SER A 440 -13.10 -8.06 -20.43
C SER A 440 -13.43 -9.50 -20.86
N ASP A 441 -12.50 -10.15 -21.55
CA ASP A 441 -12.66 -11.55 -21.97
C ASP A 441 -12.77 -12.51 -20.78
N SER A 442 -12.02 -12.24 -19.71
CA SER A 442 -12.06 -13.04 -18.47
C SER A 442 -13.39 -12.88 -17.73
N ILE A 443 -13.94 -11.66 -17.70
CA ILE A 443 -15.27 -11.39 -17.15
C ILE A 443 -16.34 -12.11 -17.99
N ARG A 444 -16.31 -11.96 -19.31
CA ARG A 444 -17.27 -12.59 -20.25
C ARG A 444 -17.33 -14.10 -20.06
N GLU A 445 -16.18 -14.74 -19.93
CA GLU A 445 -16.09 -16.18 -19.70
C GLU A 445 -16.67 -16.58 -18.33
N THR A 446 -16.32 -15.82 -17.28
CA THR A 446 -16.83 -16.08 -15.93
C THR A 446 -18.35 -15.90 -15.85
N VAL A 447 -18.92 -14.87 -16.49
CA VAL A 447 -20.37 -14.64 -16.55
C VAL A 447 -21.08 -15.81 -17.25
N LYS A 448 -20.53 -16.30 -18.37
CA LYS A 448 -21.10 -17.47 -19.08
C LYS A 448 -21.12 -18.71 -18.18
N LYS A 449 -20.03 -18.97 -17.46
CA LYS A 449 -19.88 -20.13 -16.57
C LYS A 449 -20.86 -20.13 -15.38
N ILE A 450 -21.16 -18.92 -14.83
CA ILE A 450 -22.07 -18.79 -13.69
C ILE A 450 -23.54 -18.83 -14.10
N ARG A 451 -23.86 -18.40 -15.34
CA ARG A 451 -25.23 -18.42 -15.88
C ARG A 451 -25.62 -19.76 -16.48
N ALA A 452 -24.67 -20.67 -16.73
CA ALA A 452 -24.88 -22.05 -17.21
C ALA A 452 -25.13 -23.00 -16.04
#